data_f26c3700afe29959299274e43a83caa7
#
_entry.id   f26c3700afe29959299274e43a83caa7
#
_cell.length_a   1.000
_cell.length_b   1.000
_cell.length_c   1.000
_cell.angle_alpha   90.00
_cell.angle_beta   90.00
_cell.angle_gamma   90.00
#
_symmetry.space_group_name_H-M   'P 1'
#
loop_
_entity.id
_entity.type
_entity.pdbx_description
1 polymer ?
#
loop_
_entity_poly.entity_id
_entity_poly.type
_entity_poly.pdbx_seq_one_letter_code
_entity_poly.pdbx_strand_id
1 'polypeptide(L)'
;LHGVAMILFAADNHYGTHAGQNLFECLRPHHEIHFREDDWRCLVEENLAVTYDLLMFHLIGGTCDVPAPGPVAEQQVKKYLQAGKPMFLLHGSSAAFWQCAWWRSIVGFRWVRKDDPDGFTPSSHPIRPYLVEVAKSRHPLCQHLQDVAQPADEIYINLEQSCPATTLMTTTTEEGTFPMAYETITPWGGKIVSYLPGHAPTAVRHPGNVANCRSIIEYLITPT
;
A
#
# COMPACT_ATOMS: atom_id res chain seq x y z
N LEU A 1 -21.96 10.86 17.55
CA LEU A 1 -21.99 9.56 16.87
C LEU A 1 -21.06 9.67 15.67
N HIS A 2 -19.82 9.16 15.77
CA HIS A 2 -18.99 8.98 14.60
C HIS A 2 -19.64 7.88 13.76
N GLY A 3 -19.99 8.19 12.51
CA GLY A 3 -20.45 7.20 11.55
C GLY A 3 -19.39 6.12 11.31
N VAL A 4 -19.78 4.98 10.76
CA VAL A 4 -18.84 3.93 10.33
C VAL A 4 -17.97 4.52 9.24
N ALA A 5 -16.63 4.39 9.36
CA ALA A 5 -15.72 4.89 8.35
C ALA A 5 -15.89 4.13 7.02
N MET A 6 -15.99 4.86 5.92
CA MET A 6 -16.16 4.31 4.59
C MET A 6 -14.82 4.19 3.87
N ILE A 7 -14.49 3.01 3.40
CA ILE A 7 -13.22 2.69 2.74
C ILE A 7 -13.46 2.37 1.26
N LEU A 8 -12.70 2.98 0.35
CA LEU A 8 -12.58 2.52 -1.03
C LEU A 8 -11.32 1.66 -1.17
N PHE A 9 -11.48 0.42 -1.63
CA PHE A 9 -10.37 -0.46 -1.92
C PHE A 9 -10.34 -0.78 -3.42
N ALA A 10 -9.40 -0.17 -4.14
CA ALA A 10 -9.15 -0.39 -5.56
C ALA A 10 -7.96 -1.32 -5.76
N ALA A 11 -8.15 -2.37 -6.55
CA ALA A 11 -7.14 -3.39 -6.84
C ALA A 11 -7.08 -3.71 -8.33
N ASP A 12 -5.93 -4.17 -8.81
CA ASP A 12 -5.83 -4.95 -10.03
C ASP A 12 -5.87 -6.47 -9.71
N ASN A 13 -6.00 -7.31 -10.73
CA ASN A 13 -6.00 -8.77 -10.55
C ASN A 13 -4.65 -9.32 -10.09
N HIS A 14 -3.62 -8.49 -10.09
CA HIS A 14 -2.26 -8.78 -9.64
C HIS A 14 -1.69 -10.07 -10.24
N TYR A 15 -1.56 -10.10 -11.57
CA TYR A 15 -1.06 -11.26 -12.33
C TYR A 15 -1.90 -12.54 -12.10
N GLY A 16 -3.20 -12.39 -11.86
CA GLY A 16 -4.13 -13.50 -11.62
C GLY A 16 -4.08 -14.10 -10.20
N THR A 17 -3.34 -13.50 -9.27
CA THR A 17 -3.37 -13.92 -7.85
C THR A 17 -4.60 -13.43 -7.11
N HIS A 18 -5.24 -12.36 -7.61
CA HIS A 18 -6.36 -11.68 -6.95
C HIS A 18 -6.07 -11.31 -5.49
N ALA A 19 -4.84 -10.83 -5.24
CA ALA A 19 -4.36 -10.53 -3.90
C ALA A 19 -5.26 -9.50 -3.19
N GLY A 20 -5.69 -8.45 -3.90
CA GLY A 20 -6.63 -7.46 -3.36
C GLY A 20 -7.96 -8.06 -2.94
N GLN A 21 -8.58 -8.91 -3.78
CA GLN A 21 -9.84 -9.59 -3.45
C GLN A 21 -9.66 -10.53 -2.24
N ASN A 22 -8.57 -11.29 -2.21
CA ASN A 22 -8.26 -12.17 -1.08
C ASN A 22 -8.16 -11.40 0.25
N LEU A 23 -7.53 -10.24 0.24
CA LEU A 23 -7.44 -9.38 1.43
C LEU A 23 -8.81 -8.78 1.79
N PHE A 24 -9.56 -8.28 0.79
CA PHE A 24 -10.90 -7.75 1.00
C PHE A 24 -11.81 -8.75 1.73
N GLU A 25 -11.81 -10.02 1.33
CA GLU A 25 -12.60 -11.05 1.99
C GLU A 25 -12.25 -11.26 3.46
N CYS A 26 -10.97 -11.04 3.83
CA CYS A 26 -10.53 -11.10 5.21
C CYS A 26 -10.91 -9.86 6.02
N LEU A 27 -11.00 -8.68 5.38
CA LEU A 27 -11.23 -7.40 6.05
C LEU A 27 -12.71 -7.02 6.15
N ARG A 28 -13.54 -7.40 5.17
CA ARG A 28 -14.96 -7.03 5.09
C ARG A 28 -15.82 -7.39 6.31
N PRO A 29 -15.50 -8.41 7.13
CA PRO A 29 -16.27 -8.65 8.36
C PRO A 29 -16.06 -7.59 9.45
N HIS A 30 -15.05 -6.73 9.30
CA HIS A 30 -14.59 -5.76 10.31
C HIS A 30 -14.73 -4.31 9.89
N HIS A 31 -14.84 -4.04 8.58
CA HIS A 31 -14.84 -2.68 8.03
C HIS A 31 -15.85 -2.57 6.88
N GLU A 32 -16.44 -1.38 6.72
CA GLU A 32 -17.25 -1.02 5.56
C GLU A 32 -16.34 -0.69 4.38
N ILE A 33 -16.25 -1.60 3.41
CA ILE A 33 -15.31 -1.50 2.29
C ILE A 33 -16.06 -1.61 0.96
N HIS A 34 -15.96 -0.59 0.12
CA HIS A 34 -16.30 -0.64 -1.29
C HIS A 34 -15.10 -1.19 -2.06
N PHE A 35 -15.14 -2.45 -2.46
CA PHE A 35 -14.08 -3.10 -3.21
C PHE A 35 -14.33 -3.06 -4.73
N ARG A 36 -13.28 -2.77 -5.51
CA ARG A 36 -13.28 -2.85 -6.96
C ARG A 36 -11.97 -3.45 -7.46
N GLU A 37 -12.07 -4.45 -8.34
CA GLU A 37 -10.94 -5.06 -9.03
C GLU A 37 -11.05 -4.77 -10.53
N ASP A 38 -9.93 -4.34 -11.13
CA ASP A 38 -9.80 -4.01 -12.56
C ASP A 38 -10.83 -2.98 -13.07
N ASP A 39 -11.40 -2.18 -12.18
CA ASP A 39 -12.42 -1.18 -12.48
C ASP A 39 -12.05 0.19 -11.88
N TRP A 40 -11.46 1.03 -12.71
CA TRP A 40 -10.99 2.36 -12.31
C TRP A 40 -12.09 3.44 -12.29
N ARG A 41 -13.33 3.10 -12.65
CA ARG A 41 -14.46 4.07 -12.57
C ARG A 41 -14.65 4.58 -11.16
N CYS A 42 -14.38 3.77 -10.15
CA CYS A 42 -14.41 4.18 -8.75
C CYS A 42 -13.41 5.30 -8.39
N LEU A 43 -12.34 5.47 -9.17
CA LEU A 43 -11.31 6.49 -8.94
C LEU A 43 -11.53 7.79 -9.74
N VAL A 44 -12.52 7.84 -10.65
CA VAL A 44 -12.80 9.04 -11.44
C VAL A 44 -13.91 9.91 -10.83
N GLU A 45 -14.46 9.51 -9.69
CA GLU A 45 -15.49 10.26 -8.97
C GLU A 45 -14.91 11.57 -8.42
N GLU A 46 -15.65 12.67 -8.57
CA GLU A 46 -15.20 14.01 -8.17
C GLU A 46 -15.16 14.21 -6.64
N ASN A 47 -15.86 13.38 -5.88
CA ASN A 47 -16.10 13.57 -4.46
C ASN A 47 -15.45 12.49 -3.57
N LEU A 48 -14.32 11.90 -4.01
CA LEU A 48 -13.63 10.85 -3.23
C LEU A 48 -13.38 11.25 -1.77
N ALA A 49 -12.92 12.49 -1.53
CA ALA A 49 -12.61 12.98 -0.19
C ALA A 49 -13.85 13.23 0.69
N VAL A 50 -15.03 13.38 0.08
CA VAL A 50 -16.30 13.51 0.80
C VAL A 50 -16.87 12.14 1.13
N THR A 51 -16.75 11.20 0.19
CA THR A 51 -17.38 9.87 0.28
C THR A 51 -16.57 8.91 1.14
N TYR A 52 -15.22 8.98 1.06
CA TYR A 52 -14.35 7.99 1.67
C TYR A 52 -13.43 8.60 2.73
N ASP A 53 -13.27 7.88 3.83
CA ASP A 53 -12.36 8.21 4.91
C ASP A 53 -10.97 7.62 4.70
N LEU A 54 -10.87 6.55 3.89
CA LEU A 54 -9.62 5.90 3.54
C LEU A 54 -9.67 5.40 2.09
N LEU A 55 -8.60 5.64 1.32
CA LEU A 55 -8.32 4.93 0.08
C LEU A 55 -7.29 3.82 0.33
N MET A 56 -7.60 2.60 -0.12
CA MET A 56 -6.69 1.47 -0.13
C MET A 56 -6.39 1.06 -1.57
N PHE A 57 -5.11 0.80 -1.86
CA PHE A 57 -4.67 0.30 -3.16
C PHE A 57 -3.92 -1.02 -3.02
N HIS A 58 -4.27 -1.98 -3.87
CA HIS A 58 -3.47 -3.15 -4.22
C HIS A 58 -3.37 -3.21 -5.74
N LEU A 59 -2.65 -2.25 -6.33
CA LEU A 59 -2.54 -2.10 -7.79
C LEU A 59 -1.17 -1.58 -8.20
N ILE A 60 -0.69 -2.04 -9.34
CA ILE A 60 0.60 -1.64 -9.91
C ILE A 60 0.42 -0.58 -11.01
N GLY A 61 -0.72 -0.60 -11.70
CA GLY A 61 -1.04 0.35 -12.76
C GLY A 61 -0.29 0.11 -14.08
N GLY A 62 -1.02 -0.28 -15.12
CA GLY A 62 -0.48 -0.51 -16.45
C GLY A 62 0.32 -1.80 -16.65
N THR A 63 0.23 -2.72 -15.70
CA THR A 63 0.71 -4.10 -15.78
C THR A 63 -0.45 -5.06 -15.51
N CYS A 64 -0.22 -6.37 -15.36
CA CYS A 64 -1.28 -7.35 -15.10
C CYS A 64 -2.36 -7.43 -16.22
N ASP A 65 -2.00 -7.08 -17.45
CA ASP A 65 -2.92 -7.02 -18.60
C ASP A 65 -4.12 -6.08 -18.42
N VAL A 66 -4.02 -5.13 -17.49
CA VAL A 66 -5.04 -4.13 -17.20
C VAL A 66 -4.49 -2.73 -17.49
N PRO A 67 -5.24 -1.86 -18.17
CA PRO A 67 -4.82 -0.47 -18.37
C PRO A 67 -4.56 0.24 -17.04
N ALA A 68 -3.65 1.20 -17.03
CA ALA A 68 -3.48 2.10 -15.88
C ALA A 68 -4.77 2.90 -15.62
N PRO A 69 -5.01 3.37 -14.38
CA PRO A 69 -6.21 4.15 -14.04
C PRO A 69 -6.44 5.40 -14.89
N GLY A 70 -5.38 5.96 -15.47
CA GLY A 70 -5.47 7.11 -16.37
C GLY A 70 -5.43 8.48 -15.67
N PRO A 71 -5.34 9.58 -16.44
CA PRO A 71 -5.08 10.91 -15.91
C PRO A 71 -6.22 11.48 -15.07
N VAL A 72 -7.47 11.11 -15.35
CA VAL A 72 -8.61 11.58 -14.56
C VAL A 72 -8.58 10.96 -13.17
N ALA A 73 -8.35 9.64 -13.08
CA ALA A 73 -8.19 8.95 -11.79
C ALA A 73 -7.01 9.51 -11.00
N GLU A 74 -5.87 9.75 -11.66
CA GLU A 74 -4.68 10.36 -11.04
C GLU A 74 -5.02 11.71 -10.41
N GLN A 75 -5.73 12.57 -11.12
CA GLN A 75 -6.14 13.89 -10.63
C GLN A 75 -7.12 13.80 -9.45
N GLN A 76 -8.08 12.87 -9.47
CA GLN A 76 -9.03 12.70 -8.37
C GLN A 76 -8.36 12.13 -7.12
N VAL A 77 -7.45 11.18 -7.27
CA VAL A 77 -6.63 10.66 -6.16
C VAL A 77 -5.75 11.78 -5.58
N LYS A 78 -5.16 12.63 -6.43
CA LYS A 78 -4.39 13.80 -5.98
C LYS A 78 -5.26 14.78 -5.18
N LYS A 79 -6.46 15.10 -5.66
CA LYS A 79 -7.41 15.95 -4.92
C LYS A 79 -7.81 15.34 -3.57
N TYR A 80 -8.03 14.02 -3.53
CA TYR A 80 -8.30 13.29 -2.29
C TYR A 80 -7.18 13.48 -1.26
N LEU A 81 -5.93 13.32 -1.67
CA LEU A 81 -4.75 13.52 -0.82
C LEU A 81 -4.56 15.00 -0.44
N GLN A 82 -4.85 15.93 -1.35
CA GLN A 82 -4.83 17.38 -1.09
C GLN A 82 -5.84 17.82 -0.02
N ALA A 83 -6.90 17.05 0.17
CA ALA A 83 -7.84 17.25 1.28
C ALA A 83 -7.30 16.73 2.63
N GLY A 84 -6.05 16.28 2.71
CA GLY A 84 -5.44 15.75 3.93
C GLY A 84 -5.91 14.34 4.31
N LYS A 85 -6.56 13.64 3.40
CA LYS A 85 -7.09 12.30 3.65
C LYS A 85 -5.99 11.22 3.62
N PRO A 86 -6.12 10.14 4.40
CA PRO A 86 -5.12 9.07 4.47
C PRO A 86 -5.22 8.07 3.34
N MET A 87 -4.12 7.35 3.10
CA MET A 87 -4.07 6.28 2.11
C MET A 87 -3.32 5.05 2.66
N PHE A 88 -3.76 3.87 2.26
CA PHE A 88 -3.10 2.60 2.54
C PHE A 88 -2.64 1.93 1.24
N LEU A 89 -1.34 1.80 1.05
CA LEU A 89 -0.73 1.17 -0.10
C LEU A 89 -0.26 -0.24 0.23
N LEU A 90 -0.75 -1.22 -0.52
CA LEU A 90 -0.44 -2.63 -0.33
C LEU A 90 0.50 -3.11 -1.43
N HIS A 91 1.50 -3.90 -1.03
CA HIS A 91 2.45 -4.56 -1.91
C HIS A 91 3.11 -3.59 -2.91
N GLY A 92 2.90 -3.79 -4.20
CA GLY A 92 3.49 -3.01 -5.28
C GLY A 92 2.81 -1.65 -5.58
N SER A 93 1.89 -1.19 -4.73
CA SER A 93 1.03 -0.04 -5.05
C SER A 93 1.75 1.31 -5.11
N SER A 94 3.00 1.41 -4.64
CA SER A 94 3.84 2.59 -4.93
C SER A 94 4.05 2.81 -6.43
N ALA A 95 3.81 1.80 -7.27
CA ALA A 95 3.88 1.89 -8.73
C ALA A 95 2.58 2.36 -9.41
N ALA A 96 1.49 2.59 -8.67
CA ALA A 96 0.16 2.90 -9.23
C ALA A 96 0.16 4.07 -10.23
N PHE A 97 0.90 5.13 -9.94
CA PHE A 97 1.11 6.30 -10.79
C PHE A 97 2.60 6.55 -11.01
N TRP A 98 3.32 5.50 -11.38
CA TRP A 98 4.78 5.46 -11.45
C TRP A 98 5.38 6.61 -12.26
N GLN A 99 4.74 7.03 -13.35
CA GLN A 99 5.19 8.12 -14.22
C GLN A 99 4.92 9.53 -13.65
N CYS A 100 4.14 9.65 -12.57
CA CYS A 100 3.76 10.95 -12.02
C CYS A 100 4.77 11.43 -10.97
N ALA A 101 5.49 12.52 -11.26
CA ALA A 101 6.52 13.06 -10.37
C ALA A 101 5.99 13.41 -8.97
N TRP A 102 4.76 13.93 -8.85
CA TRP A 102 4.14 14.24 -7.56
C TRP A 102 3.90 12.97 -6.72
N TRP A 103 3.53 11.84 -7.35
CA TRP A 103 3.33 10.56 -6.67
C TRP A 103 4.64 10.03 -6.09
N ARG A 104 5.71 10.05 -6.89
CA ARG A 104 7.06 9.68 -6.46
C ARG A 104 7.50 10.47 -5.23
N SER A 105 7.11 11.75 -5.12
CA SER A 105 7.52 12.63 -4.01
C SER A 105 6.80 12.36 -2.68
N ILE A 106 5.81 11.46 -2.64
CA ILE A 106 4.99 11.21 -1.43
C ILE A 106 4.92 9.74 -1.00
N VAL A 107 5.29 8.79 -1.87
CA VAL A 107 5.11 7.35 -1.58
C VAL A 107 6.19 6.73 -0.67
N GLY A 108 7.26 7.43 -0.41
CA GLY A 108 8.35 6.98 0.48
C GLY A 108 9.35 6.10 -0.23
N PHE A 109 8.99 4.87 -0.56
CA PHE A 109 9.84 3.93 -1.29
C PHE A 109 9.15 3.54 -2.60
N ARG A 110 9.92 3.59 -3.69
CA ARG A 110 9.46 3.35 -5.05
C ARG A 110 10.12 2.11 -5.63
N TRP A 111 9.33 1.32 -6.34
CA TRP A 111 9.87 0.27 -7.20
C TRP A 111 10.68 0.88 -8.35
N VAL A 112 11.92 0.42 -8.54
CA VAL A 112 12.79 0.86 -9.63
C VAL A 112 12.70 -0.16 -10.77
N ARG A 113 12.19 0.26 -11.93
CA ARG A 113 12.10 -0.56 -13.13
C ARG A 113 13.47 -0.73 -13.80
N LYS A 114 13.63 -1.76 -14.63
CA LYS A 114 14.89 -2.04 -15.33
C LYS A 114 15.35 -0.92 -16.28
N ASP A 115 14.40 -0.15 -16.78
CA ASP A 115 14.58 0.98 -17.70
C ASP A 115 14.43 2.33 -16.98
N ASP A 116 14.73 2.39 -15.70
CA ASP A 116 14.64 3.61 -14.91
C ASP A 116 15.50 4.72 -15.52
N PRO A 117 14.92 5.87 -15.88
CA PRO A 117 15.63 6.95 -16.57
C PRO A 117 16.70 7.64 -15.70
N ASP A 118 16.59 7.51 -14.37
CA ASP A 118 17.51 8.12 -13.42
C ASP A 118 18.71 7.21 -13.08
N GLY A 119 18.76 6.00 -13.63
CA GLY A 119 19.86 5.08 -13.49
C GLY A 119 20.02 4.43 -12.11
N PHE A 120 18.94 4.38 -11.31
CA PHE A 120 18.95 3.65 -10.04
C PHE A 120 19.08 2.13 -10.26
N THR A 121 19.64 1.45 -9.28
CA THR A 121 19.70 -0.02 -9.29
C THR A 121 18.27 -0.58 -9.34
N PRO A 122 17.94 -1.44 -10.32
CA PRO A 122 16.62 -2.02 -10.41
C PRO A 122 16.22 -2.78 -9.14
N SER A 123 14.98 -2.64 -8.74
CA SER A 123 14.38 -3.43 -7.66
C SER A 123 14.22 -4.89 -8.07
N SER A 124 14.21 -5.78 -7.11
CA SER A 124 13.96 -7.21 -7.33
C SER A 124 13.05 -7.77 -6.23
N HIS A 125 12.51 -8.97 -6.48
CA HIS A 125 11.54 -9.61 -5.60
C HIS A 125 11.79 -11.12 -5.49
N PRO A 126 12.88 -11.57 -4.84
CA PRO A 126 13.08 -12.99 -4.59
C PRO A 126 11.88 -13.58 -3.83
N ILE A 127 11.56 -14.84 -4.12
CA ILE A 127 10.42 -15.55 -3.52
C ILE A 127 10.94 -16.63 -2.60
N ARG A 128 10.72 -16.49 -1.30
CA ARG A 128 11.06 -17.46 -0.27
C ARG A 128 10.36 -17.12 1.05
N PRO A 129 10.32 -18.04 2.04
CA PRO A 129 9.91 -17.68 3.41
C PRO A 129 10.85 -16.63 4.01
N TYR A 130 10.31 -15.70 4.80
CA TYR A 130 11.08 -14.65 5.47
C TYR A 130 10.36 -14.15 6.73
N LEU A 131 11.11 -13.48 7.61
CA LEU A 131 10.56 -12.88 8.82
C LEU A 131 10.39 -11.37 8.61
N VAL A 132 9.23 -10.85 8.92
CA VAL A 132 8.96 -9.40 9.00
C VAL A 132 8.85 -9.03 10.46
N GLU A 133 9.67 -8.09 10.89
CA GLU A 133 9.78 -7.68 12.28
C GLU A 133 9.36 -6.23 12.47
N VAL A 134 8.66 -5.96 13.57
CA VAL A 134 8.28 -4.59 13.95
C VAL A 134 9.54 -3.80 14.31
N ALA A 135 9.67 -2.61 13.75
CA ALA A 135 10.80 -1.73 14.05
C ALA A 135 10.79 -1.30 15.53
N LYS A 136 11.98 -1.21 16.12
CA LYS A 136 12.16 -0.65 17.48
C LYS A 136 11.97 0.87 17.43
N SER A 137 10.73 1.32 17.35
CA SER A 137 10.35 2.71 17.18
C SER A 137 9.32 3.13 18.23
N ARG A 138 9.28 4.44 18.53
CA ARG A 138 8.22 5.03 19.36
C ARG A 138 6.97 5.39 18.55
N HIS A 139 6.92 5.05 17.29
CA HIS A 139 5.77 5.34 16.44
C HIS A 139 4.53 4.62 16.97
N PRO A 140 3.38 5.33 17.14
CA PRO A 140 2.18 4.74 17.77
C PRO A 140 1.72 3.46 17.11
N LEU A 141 1.75 3.38 15.78
CA LEU A 141 1.33 2.19 15.04
C LEU A 141 2.20 0.96 15.36
N CYS A 142 3.50 1.12 15.65
CA CYS A 142 4.37 -0.02 15.99
C CYS A 142 3.92 -0.80 17.24
N GLN A 143 3.13 -0.17 18.12
CA GLN A 143 2.59 -0.84 19.32
C GLN A 143 1.43 -1.79 18.99
N HIS A 144 0.86 -1.67 17.80
CA HIS A 144 -0.30 -2.45 17.33
C HIS A 144 0.05 -3.43 16.20
N LEU A 145 1.30 -3.38 15.72
CA LEU A 145 1.82 -4.33 14.74
C LEU A 145 2.45 -5.53 15.44
N GLN A 146 2.54 -6.64 14.73
CA GLN A 146 3.19 -7.87 15.21
C GLN A 146 4.16 -8.41 14.17
N ASP A 147 5.19 -9.10 14.63
CA ASP A 147 6.10 -9.83 13.77
C ASP A 147 5.35 -10.93 13.01
N VAL A 148 5.75 -11.20 11.79
CA VAL A 148 5.11 -12.21 10.95
C VAL A 148 6.16 -13.07 10.26
N ALA A 149 6.12 -14.38 10.56
CA ALA A 149 6.85 -15.38 9.77
C ALA A 149 6.08 -15.62 8.46
N GLN A 150 6.55 -15.00 7.39
CA GLN A 150 5.90 -15.08 6.08
C GLN A 150 6.05 -16.48 5.48
N PRO A 151 5.00 -17.02 4.83
CA PRO A 151 5.19 -18.11 3.88
C PRO A 151 6.09 -17.66 2.72
N ALA A 152 6.34 -18.54 1.76
CA ALA A 152 7.03 -18.13 0.54
C ALA A 152 6.22 -17.05 -0.18
N ASP A 153 6.80 -15.86 -0.28
CA ASP A 153 6.20 -14.68 -0.90
C ASP A 153 7.30 -13.78 -1.48
N GLU A 154 6.92 -12.77 -2.26
CA GLU A 154 7.86 -11.80 -2.81
C GLU A 154 8.44 -10.91 -1.70
N ILE A 155 9.77 -10.78 -1.69
CA ILE A 155 10.50 -9.86 -0.80
C ILE A 155 10.97 -8.68 -1.64
N TYR A 156 10.39 -7.50 -1.48
CA TYR A 156 10.83 -6.33 -2.22
C TYR A 156 12.15 -5.79 -1.69
N ILE A 157 13.18 -5.84 -2.52
CA ILE A 157 14.53 -5.34 -2.22
C ILE A 157 14.97 -4.28 -3.22
N ASN A 158 15.91 -3.43 -2.82
CA ASN A 158 16.44 -2.31 -3.62
C ASN A 158 15.36 -1.31 -4.07
N LEU A 159 14.39 -1.02 -3.21
CA LEU A 159 13.48 0.10 -3.44
C LEU A 159 14.23 1.43 -3.30
N GLU A 160 13.92 2.41 -4.16
CA GLU A 160 14.42 3.76 -4.01
C GLU A 160 13.64 4.50 -2.91
N GLN A 161 14.35 5.04 -1.93
CA GLN A 161 13.73 6.00 -1.02
C GLN A 161 13.58 7.35 -1.74
N SER A 162 12.37 7.66 -2.17
CA SER A 162 12.06 8.83 -2.99
C SER A 162 11.66 10.08 -2.16
N CYS A 163 11.28 9.87 -0.90
CA CYS A 163 11.00 10.94 0.06
C CYS A 163 11.18 10.44 1.50
N PRO A 164 11.19 11.34 2.51
CA PRO A 164 11.28 10.94 3.91
C PRO A 164 10.15 9.99 4.31
N ALA A 165 10.52 8.88 4.97
CA ALA A 165 9.58 7.88 5.45
C ALA A 165 10.01 7.36 6.82
N THR A 166 9.04 7.04 7.67
CA THR A 166 9.26 6.36 8.95
C THR A 166 9.07 4.86 8.77
N THR A 167 10.12 4.09 8.93
CA THR A 167 10.05 2.62 8.85
C THR A 167 9.32 2.06 10.08
N LEU A 168 8.32 1.23 9.82
CA LEU A 168 7.46 0.58 10.82
C LEU A 168 7.80 -0.90 10.99
N MET A 169 8.18 -1.57 9.91
CA MET A 169 8.60 -2.98 9.91
C MET A 169 9.75 -3.19 8.92
N THR A 170 10.58 -4.17 9.20
CA THR A 170 11.72 -4.55 8.36
C THR A 170 11.80 -6.05 8.16
N THR A 171 12.54 -6.48 7.16
CA THR A 171 13.07 -7.83 7.04
C THR A 171 14.59 -7.79 6.86
N THR A 172 15.28 -8.77 7.42
CA THR A 172 16.72 -8.95 7.19
C THR A 172 16.94 -10.27 6.48
N THR A 173 17.57 -10.20 5.33
CA THR A 173 17.89 -11.33 4.45
C THR A 173 19.39 -11.35 4.15
N GLU A 174 19.85 -12.31 3.36
CA GLU A 174 21.24 -12.36 2.91
C GLU A 174 21.65 -11.15 2.05
N GLU A 175 20.69 -10.51 1.37
CA GLU A 175 20.93 -9.31 0.55
C GLU A 175 20.99 -8.03 1.38
N GLY A 176 20.48 -8.02 2.61
CA GLY A 176 20.46 -6.84 3.47
C GLY A 176 19.21 -6.71 4.33
N THR A 177 19.00 -5.53 4.90
CA THR A 177 17.81 -5.17 5.66
C THR A 177 16.97 -4.18 4.87
N PHE A 178 15.68 -4.49 4.72
CA PHE A 178 14.76 -3.75 3.86
C PHE A 178 13.48 -3.35 4.60
N PRO A 179 12.89 -2.18 4.30
CA PRO A 179 11.61 -1.79 4.86
C PRO A 179 10.49 -2.68 4.29
N MET A 180 9.62 -3.17 5.16
CA MET A 180 8.44 -3.97 4.81
C MET A 180 7.13 -3.26 5.14
N ALA A 181 7.14 -2.28 6.03
CA ALA A 181 6.07 -1.31 6.23
C ALA A 181 6.68 0.04 6.62
N TYR A 182 6.07 1.12 6.15
CA TYR A 182 6.54 2.49 6.41
C TYR A 182 5.41 3.51 6.28
N GLU A 183 5.58 4.66 6.94
CA GLU A 183 4.67 5.80 6.85
C GLU A 183 5.36 6.99 6.19
N THR A 184 4.62 7.72 5.36
CA THR A 184 4.96 9.07 4.91
C THR A 184 3.86 10.05 5.28
N ILE A 185 4.22 11.32 5.44
CA ILE A 185 3.26 12.41 5.61
C ILE A 185 3.27 13.25 4.34
N THR A 186 2.11 13.39 3.72
CA THR A 186 1.98 14.20 2.51
C THR A 186 2.17 15.69 2.82
N PRO A 187 2.51 16.53 1.83
CA PRO A 187 2.57 17.99 2.02
C PRO A 187 1.24 18.61 2.51
N TRP A 188 0.16 17.88 2.40
CA TRP A 188 -1.19 18.30 2.80
C TRP A 188 -1.63 17.73 4.16
N GLY A 189 -0.72 17.10 4.89
CA GLY A 189 -0.94 16.57 6.25
C GLY A 189 -1.56 15.17 6.30
N GLY A 190 -1.94 14.58 5.18
CA GLY A 190 -2.46 13.20 5.14
C GLY A 190 -1.35 12.18 5.35
N LYS A 191 -1.70 11.04 5.97
CA LYS A 191 -0.79 9.92 6.19
C LYS A 191 -0.91 8.92 5.06
N ILE A 192 0.22 8.40 4.57
CA ILE A 192 0.26 7.24 3.69
C ILE A 192 1.03 6.14 4.42
N VAL A 193 0.40 5.00 4.65
CA VAL A 193 1.08 3.80 5.15
C VAL A 193 1.18 2.80 4.03
N SER A 194 2.37 2.22 3.84
CA SER A 194 2.62 1.13 2.91
C SER A 194 2.93 -0.15 3.67
N TYR A 195 2.41 -1.30 3.20
CA TYR A 195 2.66 -2.63 3.72
C TYR A 195 2.98 -3.57 2.56
N LEU A 196 4.22 -4.04 2.48
CA LEU A 196 4.75 -4.71 1.29
C LEU A 196 4.45 -6.22 1.20
N PRO A 197 4.38 -7.01 2.29
CA PRO A 197 4.02 -8.43 2.20
C PRO A 197 2.63 -8.63 1.59
N GLY A 198 2.47 -9.64 0.72
CA GLY A 198 1.14 -9.99 0.22
C GLY A 198 0.98 -10.03 -1.29
N HIS A 199 1.91 -10.71 -1.99
CA HIS A 199 1.75 -11.09 -3.39
C HIS A 199 0.92 -12.38 -3.53
N ALA A 200 1.35 -13.44 -2.86
CA ALA A 200 0.68 -14.73 -2.91
C ALA A 200 -0.57 -14.77 -2.01
N PRO A 201 -1.66 -15.46 -2.42
CA PRO A 201 -2.86 -15.61 -1.59
C PRO A 201 -2.58 -16.17 -0.19
N THR A 202 -1.61 -17.08 -0.05
CA THR A 202 -1.19 -17.63 1.24
C THR A 202 -0.58 -16.58 2.16
N ALA A 203 0.20 -15.64 1.62
CA ALA A 203 0.74 -14.52 2.38
C ALA A 203 -0.36 -13.50 2.72
N VAL A 204 -1.19 -13.13 1.73
CA VAL A 204 -2.30 -12.18 1.93
C VAL A 204 -3.25 -12.65 3.03
N ARG A 205 -3.60 -13.93 3.04
CA ARG A 205 -4.53 -14.52 4.03
C ARG A 205 -3.84 -14.94 5.34
N HIS A 206 -2.52 -14.77 5.46
CA HIS A 206 -1.82 -15.11 6.69
C HIS A 206 -2.39 -14.29 7.86
N PRO A 207 -2.78 -14.93 8.99
CA PRO A 207 -3.45 -14.23 10.09
C PRO A 207 -2.68 -13.01 10.61
N GLY A 208 -1.35 -13.09 10.68
CA GLY A 208 -0.49 -11.98 11.10
C GLY A 208 -0.55 -10.80 10.13
N ASN A 209 -0.55 -11.05 8.80
CA ASN A 209 -0.68 -10.00 7.79
C ASN A 209 -2.07 -9.35 7.85
N VAL A 210 -3.12 -10.14 7.99
CA VAL A 210 -4.49 -9.62 8.13
C VAL A 210 -4.62 -8.77 9.40
N ALA A 211 -4.04 -9.22 10.53
CA ALA A 211 -4.04 -8.45 11.79
C ALA A 211 -3.29 -7.12 11.63
N ASN A 212 -2.11 -7.12 11.00
CA ASN A 212 -1.35 -5.91 10.75
C ASN A 212 -2.12 -4.95 9.82
N CYS A 213 -2.74 -5.45 8.75
CA CYS A 213 -3.56 -4.62 7.87
C CYS A 213 -4.74 -3.98 8.61
N ARG A 214 -5.41 -4.72 9.50
CA ARG A 214 -6.49 -4.16 10.35
C ARG A 214 -5.96 -3.05 11.27
N SER A 215 -4.84 -3.27 11.94
CA SER A 215 -4.22 -2.25 12.80
C SER A 215 -3.86 -0.98 12.01
N ILE A 216 -3.36 -1.14 10.78
CA ILE A 216 -3.05 -0.02 9.90
C ILE A 216 -4.33 0.73 9.51
N ILE A 217 -5.38 0.04 9.12
CA ILE A 217 -6.67 0.66 8.79
C ILE A 217 -7.19 1.46 9.99
N GLU A 218 -7.27 0.85 11.17
CA GLU A 218 -7.74 1.49 12.40
C GLU A 218 -6.92 2.75 12.74
N TYR A 219 -5.60 2.68 12.58
CA TYR A 219 -4.72 3.82 12.78
C TYR A 219 -5.00 4.97 11.79
N LEU A 220 -5.26 4.65 10.51
CA LEU A 220 -5.46 5.65 9.47
C LEU A 220 -6.84 6.32 9.53
N ILE A 221 -7.88 5.60 9.97
CA ILE A 221 -9.25 6.15 10.09
C ILE A 221 -9.52 6.83 11.43
N THR A 222 -8.62 6.66 12.41
CA THR A 222 -8.78 7.34 13.72
C THR A 222 -8.34 8.80 13.58
N PRO A 223 -9.22 9.77 13.88
CA PRO A 223 -8.84 11.18 13.90
C PRO A 223 -7.69 11.42 14.89
N THR A 224 -6.69 12.18 14.48
CA THR A 224 -5.58 12.65 15.35
C THR A 224 -5.96 13.92 16.08
#